data_503e5a36359ab30015207274b60421e2
#
_entry.id   503e5a36359ab30015207274b60421e2
#
_cell.length_a   1.000
_cell.length_b   1.000
_cell.length_c   1.000
_cell.angle_alpha   90.00
_cell.angle_beta   90.00
_cell.angle_gamma   90.00
#
_symmetry.space_group_name_H-M   'P 1'
#
loop_
_entity.id
_entity.type
_entity.pdbx_description
1 polymer ?
#
loop_
_entity_poly.entity_id
_entity_poly.type
_entity_poly.pdbx_seq_one_letter_code
_entity_poly.pdbx_strand_id
1 'polypeptide(L)'
;SEDRLVQQTFTEHLENMLGWESVYAYNAETFGPDGTLGRMSERDVVLVRDLSAALERLNPDLPAPAREQAIDKLTRIDFARSLVQHNREFHGFIRTGVPVEWRDAVGETRYARAQVIDFRNVANNHFLAVRELKIQGVRVPHYNRRADLVCFVNGLPLVFIELKAVYRNIRAGFDDNLTDYLSEHSIAHAFHHNAFLVVSNGDQARYGSITSKWEHFVEWKRNSEKDKGRVDAEALLDGMLAKERLLDLVESFILFDESRAGGTRKIVARNHQVL
;
A
#
# COMPACT_ATOMS: atom_id res chain seq x y z
N SER A 1 17.19 17.42 7.60
CA SER A 1 16.63 17.15 8.94
C SER A 1 16.91 15.69 9.28
N GLU A 2 16.90 15.32 10.55
CA GLU A 2 17.14 13.94 11.01
C GLU A 2 16.06 12.98 10.52
N ASP A 3 14.81 13.43 10.41
CA ASP A 3 13.72 12.64 9.80
C ASP A 3 14.05 12.21 8.36
N ARG A 4 14.70 13.10 7.58
CA ARG A 4 15.13 12.76 6.21
C ARG A 4 16.23 11.70 6.19
N LEU A 5 17.09 11.68 7.20
CA LEU A 5 18.13 10.66 7.31
C LEU A 5 17.51 9.29 7.56
N VAL A 6 16.50 9.20 8.44
CA VAL A 6 15.76 7.97 8.67
C VAL A 6 15.06 7.50 7.40
N GLN A 7 14.40 8.40 6.67
CA GLN A 7 13.77 8.07 5.38
C GLN A 7 14.80 7.54 4.37
N GLN A 8 15.96 8.16 4.28
CA GLN A 8 17.03 7.74 3.37
C GLN A 8 17.53 6.34 3.75
N THR A 9 17.81 6.09 5.02
CA THR A 9 18.26 4.78 5.52
C THR A 9 17.26 3.68 5.20
N PHE A 10 15.96 3.93 5.40
CA PHE A 10 14.90 2.97 5.04
C PHE A 10 14.88 2.68 3.55
N THR A 11 14.99 3.72 2.72
CA THR A 11 14.97 3.56 1.27
C THR A 11 16.19 2.81 0.76
N GLU A 12 17.38 3.13 1.28
CA GLU A 12 18.62 2.40 0.96
C GLU A 12 18.53 0.93 1.36
N HIS A 13 17.90 0.59 2.49
CA HIS A 13 17.66 -0.78 2.89
C HIS A 13 16.73 -1.50 1.92
N LEU A 14 15.62 -0.87 1.53
CA LEU A 14 14.70 -1.41 0.53
C LEU A 14 15.39 -1.66 -0.82
N GLU A 15 16.22 -0.72 -1.29
CA GLU A 15 16.95 -0.86 -2.55
C GLU A 15 18.03 -1.93 -2.48
N ASN A 16 18.96 -1.79 -1.53
CA ASN A 16 20.19 -2.57 -1.51
C ASN A 16 20.00 -3.97 -0.94
N MET A 17 19.09 -4.14 0.02
CA MET A 17 18.86 -5.42 0.69
C MET A 17 17.64 -6.17 0.15
N LEU A 18 16.58 -5.45 -0.24
CA LEU A 18 15.32 -6.06 -0.65
C LEU A 18 15.01 -5.89 -2.15
N GLY A 19 15.86 -5.17 -2.88
CA GLY A 19 15.78 -5.05 -4.35
C GLY A 19 14.60 -4.24 -4.86
N TRP A 20 14.08 -3.31 -4.08
CA TRP A 20 13.06 -2.36 -4.51
C TRP A 20 13.64 -1.27 -5.40
N GLU A 21 12.84 -0.69 -6.27
CA GLU A 21 13.15 0.61 -6.87
C GLU A 21 12.69 1.73 -5.95
N SER A 22 13.27 2.92 -6.07
CA SER A 22 12.82 4.08 -5.31
C SER A 22 12.78 5.36 -6.11
N VAL A 23 11.92 6.27 -5.67
CA VAL A 23 11.78 7.65 -6.20
C VAL A 23 11.69 8.62 -5.02
N TYR A 24 12.40 9.73 -5.13
CA TYR A 24 12.28 10.85 -4.19
C TYR A 24 11.40 11.94 -4.81
N ALA A 25 10.15 12.04 -4.35
CA ALA A 25 9.14 12.92 -4.95
C ALA A 25 9.15 14.36 -4.40
N TYR A 26 9.89 14.65 -3.34
CA TYR A 26 9.88 15.94 -2.64
C TYR A 26 10.18 17.13 -3.57
N ASN A 27 9.15 17.96 -3.84
CA ASN A 27 9.23 19.14 -4.72
C ASN A 27 9.85 18.91 -6.11
N ALA A 28 10.06 17.66 -6.50
CA ALA A 28 10.69 17.27 -7.76
C ALA A 28 9.74 16.49 -8.68
N GLU A 29 8.53 16.15 -8.19
CA GLU A 29 7.56 15.44 -9.00
C GLU A 29 7.02 16.31 -10.13
N THR A 30 7.05 15.77 -11.33
CA THR A 30 6.34 16.31 -12.50
C THR A 30 5.11 15.46 -12.78
N PHE A 31 4.01 16.11 -13.19
CA PHE A 31 2.72 15.44 -13.43
C PHE A 31 2.51 15.17 -14.92
N GLY A 32 1.53 14.31 -15.21
CA GLY A 32 1.19 13.86 -16.56
C GLY A 32 1.72 12.45 -16.85
N PRO A 33 1.30 11.86 -17.99
CA PRO A 33 1.67 10.48 -18.37
C PRO A 33 3.19 10.24 -18.40
N ASP A 34 3.95 11.23 -18.84
CA ASP A 34 5.41 11.19 -18.92
C ASP A 34 6.10 11.78 -17.67
N GLY A 35 5.32 12.14 -16.65
CA GLY A 35 5.81 12.69 -15.40
C GLY A 35 6.53 11.66 -14.53
N THR A 36 7.07 12.10 -13.41
CA THR A 36 7.90 11.29 -12.51
C THR A 36 7.22 9.97 -12.12
N LEU A 37 5.96 10.03 -11.70
CA LEU A 37 5.15 8.89 -11.29
C LEU A 37 3.97 8.60 -12.24
N GLY A 38 3.82 9.36 -13.31
CA GLY A 38 2.69 9.25 -14.23
C GLY A 38 1.35 9.70 -13.64
N ARG A 39 1.35 10.37 -12.48
CA ARG A 39 0.13 10.93 -11.87
C ARG A 39 -0.30 12.18 -12.62
N MET A 40 -1.62 12.38 -12.76
CA MET A 40 -2.16 13.61 -13.36
C MET A 40 -2.22 14.75 -12.34
N SER A 41 -2.33 14.42 -11.05
CA SER A 41 -2.39 15.40 -9.96
C SER A 41 -2.00 14.77 -8.61
N GLU A 42 -1.85 15.61 -7.59
CA GLU A 42 -1.60 15.16 -6.20
C GLU A 42 -2.79 14.39 -5.59
N ARG A 43 -3.96 14.36 -6.22
CA ARG A 43 -5.12 13.56 -5.78
C ARG A 43 -5.00 12.10 -6.16
N ASP A 44 -4.22 11.80 -7.18
CA ASP A 44 -4.03 10.44 -7.66
C ASP A 44 -3.11 9.70 -6.71
N VAL A 45 -3.56 8.57 -6.20
CA VAL A 45 -2.80 7.73 -5.27
C VAL A 45 -2.42 6.39 -5.89
N VAL A 46 -3.14 5.95 -6.93
CA VAL A 46 -2.77 4.83 -7.77
C VAL A 46 -1.88 5.33 -8.89
N LEU A 47 -0.74 4.69 -9.09
CA LEU A 47 0.14 4.96 -10.22
C LEU A 47 -0.39 4.23 -11.46
N VAL A 48 -1.32 4.89 -12.16
CA VAL A 48 -2.09 4.27 -13.25
C VAL A 48 -1.18 3.77 -14.37
N ARG A 49 -0.10 4.46 -14.68
CA ARG A 49 0.91 4.01 -15.66
C ARG A 49 1.48 2.63 -15.30
N ASP A 50 1.89 2.46 -14.05
CA ASP A 50 2.47 1.22 -13.55
C ASP A 50 1.43 0.11 -13.43
N LEU A 51 0.22 0.46 -12.99
CA LEU A 51 -0.91 -0.47 -12.93
C LEU A 51 -1.31 -0.96 -14.32
N SER A 52 -1.39 -0.07 -15.30
CA SER A 52 -1.69 -0.43 -16.71
C SER A 52 -0.65 -1.39 -17.28
N ALA A 53 0.63 -1.10 -17.07
CA ALA A 53 1.72 -1.98 -17.50
C ALA A 53 1.66 -3.37 -16.83
N ALA A 54 1.30 -3.41 -15.55
CA ALA A 54 1.12 -4.67 -14.82
C ALA A 54 -0.09 -5.46 -15.36
N LEU A 55 -1.22 -4.82 -15.57
CA LEU A 55 -2.42 -5.46 -16.11
C LEU A 55 -2.16 -6.07 -17.50
N GLU A 56 -1.43 -5.36 -18.35
CA GLU A 56 -1.04 -5.87 -19.68
C GLU A 56 -0.13 -7.09 -19.56
N ARG A 57 0.87 -7.03 -18.70
CA ARG A 57 1.84 -8.12 -18.49
C ARG A 57 1.20 -9.36 -17.86
N LEU A 58 0.33 -9.16 -16.87
CA LEU A 58 -0.28 -10.25 -16.11
C LEU A 58 -1.52 -10.85 -16.77
N ASN A 59 -2.13 -10.14 -17.75
CA ASN A 59 -3.35 -10.56 -18.42
C ASN A 59 -3.21 -10.41 -19.95
N PRO A 60 -2.30 -11.13 -20.59
CA PRO A 60 -2.03 -10.96 -22.02
C PRO A 60 -3.25 -11.26 -22.93
N ASP A 61 -4.16 -12.10 -22.45
CA ASP A 61 -5.37 -12.49 -23.19
C ASP A 61 -6.55 -11.54 -23.01
N LEU A 62 -6.48 -10.58 -22.07
CA LEU A 62 -7.53 -9.61 -21.87
C LEU A 62 -7.41 -8.44 -22.88
N PRO A 63 -8.51 -8.07 -23.56
CA PRO A 63 -8.50 -6.90 -24.44
C PRO A 63 -8.39 -5.60 -23.65
N ALA A 64 -7.89 -4.54 -24.30
CA ALA A 64 -7.71 -3.23 -23.68
C ALA A 64 -8.95 -2.70 -22.94
N PRO A 65 -10.18 -2.77 -23.45
CA PRO A 65 -11.37 -2.32 -22.72
C PRO A 65 -11.59 -3.04 -21.39
N ALA A 66 -11.25 -4.33 -21.30
CA ALA A 66 -11.35 -5.08 -20.05
C ALA A 66 -10.30 -4.64 -19.02
N ARG A 67 -9.06 -4.36 -19.48
CA ARG A 67 -8.01 -3.83 -18.64
C ARG A 67 -8.33 -2.41 -18.15
N GLU A 68 -8.86 -1.55 -19.00
CA GLU A 68 -9.34 -0.20 -18.65
C GLU A 68 -10.45 -0.27 -17.59
N GLN A 69 -11.40 -1.20 -17.74
CA GLN A 69 -12.45 -1.42 -16.73
C GLN A 69 -11.87 -1.83 -15.37
N ALA A 70 -10.79 -2.62 -15.35
CA ALA A 70 -10.11 -2.98 -14.11
C ALA A 70 -9.47 -1.75 -13.43
N ILE A 71 -8.84 -0.88 -14.23
CA ILE A 71 -8.28 0.40 -13.72
C ILE A 71 -9.38 1.26 -13.13
N ASP A 72 -10.49 1.45 -13.86
CA ASP A 72 -11.62 2.24 -13.39
C ASP A 72 -12.19 1.72 -12.05
N LYS A 73 -12.32 0.41 -11.93
CA LYS A 73 -12.80 -0.21 -10.68
C LYS A 73 -11.83 -0.02 -9.51
N LEU A 74 -10.53 -0.07 -9.75
CA LEU A 74 -9.49 0.12 -8.74
C LEU A 74 -9.24 1.58 -8.36
N THR A 75 -9.66 2.53 -9.18
CA THR A 75 -9.44 3.97 -8.93
C THR A 75 -10.72 4.72 -8.54
N ARG A 76 -11.87 4.08 -8.65
CA ARG A 76 -13.16 4.69 -8.34
C ARG A 76 -13.30 4.95 -6.84
N ILE A 77 -13.72 6.16 -6.49
CA ILE A 77 -14.07 6.57 -5.14
C ILE A 77 -15.60 6.69 -5.06
N ASP A 78 -16.21 5.88 -4.22
CA ASP A 78 -17.62 6.02 -3.84
C ASP A 78 -17.70 6.79 -2.52
N PHE A 79 -18.12 8.05 -2.60
CA PHE A 79 -18.19 8.94 -1.44
C PHE A 79 -19.24 8.53 -0.40
N ALA A 80 -20.13 7.59 -0.70
CA ALA A 80 -21.08 7.01 0.25
C ALA A 80 -20.47 5.87 1.11
N ARG A 81 -19.30 5.39 0.73
CA ARG A 81 -18.62 4.28 1.42
C ARG A 81 -17.54 4.79 2.36
N SER A 82 -17.38 4.11 3.49
CA SER A 82 -16.29 4.36 4.42
C SER A 82 -14.95 3.85 3.90
N LEU A 83 -13.85 4.33 4.49
CA LEU A 83 -12.50 3.84 4.19
C LEU A 83 -12.39 2.31 4.29
N VAL A 84 -12.90 1.70 5.36
CA VAL A 84 -12.79 0.26 5.56
C VAL A 84 -13.62 -0.54 4.56
N GLN A 85 -14.75 -0.01 4.10
CA GLN A 85 -15.57 -0.65 3.05
C GLN A 85 -14.84 -0.66 1.71
N HIS A 86 -14.23 0.46 1.32
CA HIS A 86 -13.37 0.50 0.12
C HIS A 86 -12.18 -0.45 0.25
N ASN A 87 -11.49 -0.41 1.37
CA ASN A 87 -10.30 -1.22 1.61
C ASN A 87 -10.62 -2.72 1.53
N ARG A 88 -11.75 -3.16 2.09
CA ARG A 88 -12.20 -4.54 2.01
C ARG A 88 -12.47 -4.98 0.57
N GLU A 89 -13.19 -4.17 -0.21
CA GLU A 89 -13.49 -4.49 -1.61
C GLU A 89 -12.21 -4.56 -2.44
N PHE A 90 -11.35 -3.56 -2.31
CA PHE A 90 -10.10 -3.52 -3.08
C PHE A 90 -9.12 -4.60 -2.68
N HIS A 91 -9.08 -4.96 -1.40
CA HIS A 91 -8.31 -6.13 -0.96
C HIS A 91 -8.81 -7.42 -1.62
N GLY A 92 -10.12 -7.58 -1.77
CA GLY A 92 -10.72 -8.68 -2.54
C GLY A 92 -10.25 -8.69 -3.99
N PHE A 93 -10.25 -7.52 -4.66
CA PHE A 93 -9.75 -7.38 -6.03
C PHE A 93 -8.25 -7.70 -6.15
N ILE A 94 -7.46 -7.24 -5.20
CA ILE A 94 -6.01 -7.51 -5.17
C ILE A 94 -5.75 -9.02 -5.06
N ARG A 95 -6.48 -9.72 -4.18
CA ARG A 95 -6.27 -11.15 -3.95
C ARG A 95 -6.79 -12.05 -5.05
N THR A 96 -7.95 -11.73 -5.60
CA THR A 96 -8.68 -12.66 -6.50
C THR A 96 -8.84 -12.15 -7.92
N GLY A 97 -8.31 -10.97 -8.22
CA GLY A 97 -8.50 -10.28 -9.49
C GLY A 97 -9.75 -9.41 -9.52
N VAL A 98 -9.72 -8.40 -10.38
CA VAL A 98 -10.83 -7.47 -10.61
C VAL A 98 -11.81 -8.11 -11.59
N PRO A 99 -13.10 -8.27 -11.26
CA PRO A 99 -14.08 -8.79 -12.19
C PRO A 99 -14.28 -7.79 -13.34
N VAL A 100 -14.13 -8.26 -14.58
CA VAL A 100 -14.30 -7.48 -15.79
C VAL A 100 -15.17 -8.21 -16.78
N GLU A 101 -15.83 -7.45 -17.64
CA GLU A 101 -16.66 -7.96 -18.74
C GLU A 101 -16.40 -7.16 -20.02
N TRP A 102 -16.46 -7.81 -21.16
CA TRP A 102 -16.37 -7.16 -22.46
C TRP A 102 -17.17 -7.91 -23.52
N ARG A 103 -17.42 -7.29 -24.66
CA ARG A 103 -17.97 -7.95 -25.83
C ARG A 103 -16.85 -8.39 -26.75
N ASP A 104 -16.89 -9.66 -27.17
CA ASP A 104 -15.96 -10.19 -28.15
C ASP A 104 -16.33 -9.77 -29.59
N ALA A 105 -15.54 -10.23 -30.55
CA ALA A 105 -15.70 -9.89 -31.98
C ALA A 105 -17.05 -10.35 -32.58
N VAL A 106 -17.72 -11.33 -32.01
CA VAL A 106 -19.04 -11.84 -32.43
C VAL A 106 -20.18 -11.24 -31.60
N GLY A 107 -19.88 -10.31 -30.68
CA GLY A 107 -20.87 -9.61 -29.87
C GLY A 107 -21.30 -10.35 -28.60
N GLU A 108 -20.67 -11.47 -28.28
CA GLU A 108 -20.93 -12.20 -27.04
C GLU A 108 -20.27 -11.55 -25.84
N THR A 109 -20.95 -11.53 -24.70
CA THR A 109 -20.38 -11.03 -23.45
C THR A 109 -19.42 -12.06 -22.85
N ARG A 110 -18.21 -11.64 -22.58
CA ARG A 110 -17.17 -12.42 -21.92
C ARG A 110 -16.90 -11.87 -20.53
N TYR A 111 -16.51 -12.75 -19.62
CA TYR A 111 -16.21 -12.44 -18.23
C TYR A 111 -14.85 -13.00 -17.85
N ALA A 112 -14.09 -12.24 -17.05
CA ALA A 112 -12.82 -12.71 -16.47
C ALA A 112 -12.56 -11.97 -15.16
N ARG A 113 -11.45 -12.39 -14.50
CA ARG A 113 -10.84 -11.64 -13.42
C ARG A 113 -9.48 -11.14 -13.87
N ALA A 114 -9.31 -9.82 -13.91
CA ALA A 114 -8.05 -9.20 -14.24
C ALA A 114 -7.11 -9.29 -13.04
N GLN A 115 -6.03 -10.06 -13.19
CA GLN A 115 -5.00 -10.21 -12.16
C GLN A 115 -4.20 -8.92 -12.02
N VAL A 116 -4.02 -8.42 -10.81
CA VAL A 116 -3.28 -7.17 -10.52
C VAL A 116 -1.97 -7.40 -9.79
N ILE A 117 -1.82 -8.55 -9.15
CA ILE A 117 -0.57 -9.02 -8.50
C ILE A 117 -0.37 -10.48 -8.86
N ASP A 118 0.85 -10.86 -9.22
CA ASP A 118 1.25 -12.25 -9.35
C ASP A 118 1.84 -12.75 -8.03
N PHE A 119 1.04 -13.46 -7.25
CA PHE A 119 1.46 -14.04 -5.97
C PHE A 119 2.37 -15.27 -6.12
N ARG A 120 2.41 -15.89 -7.30
CA ARG A 120 3.19 -17.11 -7.56
C ARG A 120 4.58 -16.79 -8.09
N ASN A 121 4.68 -15.82 -8.98
CA ASN A 121 5.94 -15.37 -9.53
C ASN A 121 6.22 -13.92 -9.13
N VAL A 122 6.93 -13.74 -8.03
CA VAL A 122 7.25 -12.44 -7.45
C VAL A 122 7.91 -11.49 -8.45
N ALA A 123 8.78 -12.02 -9.32
CA ALA A 123 9.51 -11.25 -10.33
C ALA A 123 8.60 -10.62 -11.40
N ASN A 124 7.37 -11.10 -11.56
CA ASN A 124 6.39 -10.49 -12.46
C ASN A 124 5.79 -9.19 -11.93
N ASN A 125 6.10 -8.79 -10.69
CA ASN A 125 5.58 -7.58 -10.11
C ASN A 125 6.64 -6.48 -10.06
N HIS A 126 6.17 -5.24 -10.10
CA HIS A 126 6.99 -4.05 -9.93
C HIS A 126 6.85 -3.51 -8.50
N PHE A 127 7.97 -3.34 -7.81
CA PHE A 127 8.05 -2.88 -6.42
C PHE A 127 8.75 -1.53 -6.39
N LEU A 128 8.01 -0.49 -5.98
CA LEU A 128 8.49 0.89 -5.97
C LEU A 128 8.24 1.54 -4.60
N ALA A 129 9.28 2.08 -4.00
CA ALA A 129 9.21 2.90 -2.80
C ALA A 129 9.30 4.39 -3.17
N VAL A 130 8.31 5.19 -2.76
CA VAL A 130 8.28 6.63 -3.03
C VAL A 130 8.40 7.41 -1.74
N ARG A 131 9.44 8.23 -1.63
CA ARG A 131 9.67 9.13 -0.50
C ARG A 131 8.98 10.47 -0.70
N GLU A 132 8.47 11.02 0.40
CA GLU A 132 7.90 12.37 0.46
C GLU A 132 6.77 12.59 -0.56
N LEU A 133 5.87 11.61 -0.68
CA LEU A 133 4.75 11.67 -1.60
C LEU A 133 3.71 12.68 -1.11
N LYS A 134 3.49 13.74 -1.87
CA LYS A 134 2.45 14.71 -1.59
C LYS A 134 1.11 14.22 -2.12
N ILE A 135 0.10 14.22 -1.25
CA ILE A 135 -1.26 13.75 -1.56
C ILE A 135 -2.25 14.86 -1.19
N GLN A 136 -3.14 15.18 -2.11
CA GLN A 136 -4.23 16.13 -1.90
C GLN A 136 -5.53 15.41 -1.59
N GLY A 137 -6.29 15.92 -0.61
CA GLY A 137 -7.59 15.39 -0.26
C GLY A 137 -8.62 15.54 -1.39
N VAL A 138 -9.54 14.59 -1.48
CA VAL A 138 -10.61 14.58 -2.50
C VAL A 138 -11.89 15.21 -1.99
N ARG A 139 -12.14 15.18 -0.68
CA ARG A 139 -13.31 15.82 -0.04
C ARG A 139 -13.06 17.29 0.32
N VAL A 140 -11.83 17.62 0.71
CA VAL A 140 -11.39 18.96 1.07
C VAL A 140 -10.19 19.33 0.22
N PRO A 141 -10.38 20.00 -0.94
CA PRO A 141 -9.34 20.19 -1.95
C PRO A 141 -8.09 20.97 -1.49
N HIS A 142 -8.21 21.80 -0.46
CA HIS A 142 -7.04 22.53 0.08
C HIS A 142 -6.26 21.74 1.13
N TYR A 143 -6.75 20.57 1.49
CA TYR A 143 -6.10 19.71 2.46
C TYR A 143 -5.11 18.79 1.77
N ASN A 144 -3.86 18.93 2.09
CA ASN A 144 -2.81 18.06 1.55
C ASN A 144 -1.90 17.56 2.66
N ARG A 145 -1.32 16.38 2.44
CA ARG A 145 -0.36 15.76 3.33
C ARG A 145 0.80 15.22 2.52
N ARG A 146 1.90 15.05 3.20
CA ARG A 146 3.10 14.44 2.63
C ARG A 146 3.42 13.19 3.43
N ALA A 147 3.25 12.04 2.79
CA ALA A 147 3.60 10.76 3.36
C ALA A 147 5.11 10.53 3.27
N ASP A 148 5.74 10.10 4.35
CA ASP A 148 7.19 9.94 4.41
C ASP A 148 7.71 8.89 3.43
N LEU A 149 7.08 7.70 3.42
CA LEU A 149 7.45 6.61 2.53
C LEU A 149 6.19 5.78 2.18
N VAL A 150 5.94 5.61 0.89
CA VAL A 150 4.83 4.79 0.38
C VAL A 150 5.40 3.69 -0.51
N CYS A 151 5.04 2.45 -0.21
CA CYS A 151 5.49 1.27 -0.95
C CYS A 151 4.37 0.79 -1.88
N PHE A 152 4.67 0.82 -3.18
CA PHE A 152 3.76 0.42 -4.24
C PHE A 152 4.11 -0.96 -4.78
N VAL A 153 3.10 -1.75 -5.08
CA VAL A 153 3.24 -2.96 -5.90
C VAL A 153 2.33 -2.80 -7.11
N ASN A 154 2.90 -2.88 -8.31
CA ASN A 154 2.18 -2.69 -9.56
C ASN A 154 1.33 -1.40 -9.59
N GLY A 155 1.86 -0.32 -9.03
CA GLY A 155 1.18 0.98 -8.95
C GLY A 155 0.12 1.10 -7.84
N LEU A 156 -0.12 0.07 -7.03
CA LEU A 156 -1.04 0.09 -5.89
C LEU A 156 -0.31 0.46 -4.61
N PRO A 157 -0.74 1.49 -3.87
CA PRO A 157 -0.09 1.95 -2.63
C PRO A 157 -0.44 1.02 -1.46
N LEU A 158 0.34 -0.05 -1.27
CA LEU A 158 0.03 -1.10 -0.30
C LEU A 158 0.50 -0.80 1.11
N VAL A 159 1.64 -0.12 1.29
CA VAL A 159 2.21 0.12 2.61
C VAL A 159 2.57 1.60 2.77
N PHE A 160 2.13 2.19 3.87
CA PHE A 160 2.53 3.52 4.29
C PHE A 160 3.41 3.40 5.52
N ILE A 161 4.57 4.06 5.49
CA ILE A 161 5.54 4.07 6.57
C ILE A 161 5.73 5.52 7.01
N GLU A 162 5.31 5.81 8.23
CA GLU A 162 5.52 7.12 8.85
C GLU A 162 6.77 7.08 9.71
N LEU A 163 7.66 8.03 9.51
CA LEU A 163 9.01 8.05 10.08
C LEU A 163 9.21 9.27 10.99
N LYS A 164 9.86 9.06 12.11
CA LYS A 164 10.26 10.08 13.07
C LYS A 164 11.77 10.03 13.30
N ALA A 165 12.33 11.12 13.79
CA ALA A 165 13.73 11.14 14.20
C ALA A 165 14.01 10.12 15.31
N VAL A 166 15.22 9.56 15.34
CA VAL A 166 15.63 8.46 16.24
C VAL A 166 15.32 8.75 17.72
N TYR A 167 15.46 10.00 18.16
CA TYR A 167 15.17 10.40 19.55
C TYR A 167 13.68 10.61 19.84
N ARG A 168 12.80 10.54 18.84
CA ARG A 168 11.36 10.75 19.03
C ARG A 168 10.64 9.44 19.33
N ASN A 169 9.58 9.55 20.13
CA ASN A 169 8.67 8.42 20.35
C ASN A 169 7.91 8.10 19.06
N ILE A 170 7.95 6.85 18.62
CA ILE A 170 7.25 6.39 17.41
C ILE A 170 5.74 6.56 17.50
N ARG A 171 5.14 6.60 18.69
CA ARG A 171 3.72 6.87 18.89
C ARG A 171 3.29 8.21 18.31
N ALA A 172 4.17 9.21 18.27
CA ALA A 172 3.89 10.49 17.62
C ALA A 172 3.58 10.33 16.12
N GLY A 173 4.18 9.36 15.42
CA GLY A 173 3.84 9.05 14.03
C GLY A 173 2.40 8.56 13.87
N PHE A 174 1.91 7.81 14.86
CA PHE A 174 0.51 7.38 14.88
C PHE A 174 -0.43 8.53 15.26
N ASP A 175 -0.22 9.17 16.42
CA ASP A 175 -1.13 10.18 16.98
C ASP A 175 -1.22 11.44 16.11
N ASP A 176 -0.07 11.93 15.61
CA ASP A 176 0.01 13.21 14.89
C ASP A 176 -0.21 13.07 13.38
N ASN A 177 0.13 11.92 12.79
CA ASN A 177 0.16 11.74 11.35
C ASN A 177 -0.87 10.71 10.86
N LEU A 178 -0.73 9.44 11.22
CA LEU A 178 -1.61 8.38 10.66
C LEU A 178 -3.08 8.60 11.02
N THR A 179 -3.37 9.03 12.25
CA THR A 179 -4.75 9.32 12.68
C THR A 179 -5.38 10.42 11.83
N ASP A 180 -4.62 11.48 11.52
CA ASP A 180 -5.05 12.53 10.61
C ASP A 180 -5.22 12.03 9.18
N TYR A 181 -4.25 11.29 8.64
CA TYR A 181 -4.31 10.78 7.26
C TYR A 181 -5.54 9.90 7.00
N LEU A 182 -5.92 9.08 7.96
CA LEU A 182 -7.07 8.18 7.87
C LEU A 182 -8.43 8.89 8.01
N SER A 183 -8.43 10.18 8.38
CA SER A 183 -9.65 10.98 8.44
C SER A 183 -10.24 11.21 7.06
N GLU A 184 -11.55 11.05 6.92
CA GLU A 184 -12.31 11.33 5.69
C GLU A 184 -12.17 12.80 5.21
N HIS A 185 -11.79 13.70 6.10
CA HIS A 185 -11.51 15.10 5.78
C HIS A 185 -10.06 15.36 5.37
N SER A 186 -9.21 14.36 5.40
CA SER A 186 -7.80 14.42 5.02
C SER A 186 -7.55 13.63 3.72
N ILE A 187 -6.67 12.64 3.79
CA ILE A 187 -6.24 11.85 2.63
C ILE A 187 -6.65 10.37 2.73
N ALA A 188 -7.78 10.07 3.38
CA ALA A 188 -8.25 8.70 3.59
C ALA A 188 -8.32 7.86 2.29
N HIS A 189 -8.63 8.49 1.14
CA HIS A 189 -8.66 7.79 -0.15
C HIS A 189 -7.33 7.16 -0.55
N ALA A 190 -6.21 7.64 -0.03
CA ALA A 190 -4.90 7.05 -0.25
C ALA A 190 -4.75 5.65 0.37
N PHE A 191 -5.62 5.29 1.30
CA PHE A 191 -5.58 4.04 2.05
C PHE A 191 -6.60 3.01 1.57
N HIS A 192 -7.30 3.26 0.48
CA HIS A 192 -8.27 2.32 -0.09
C HIS A 192 -7.62 0.97 -0.46
N HIS A 193 -6.35 0.97 -0.86
CA HIS A 193 -5.59 -0.23 -1.25
C HIS A 193 -4.61 -0.69 -0.16
N ASN A 194 -4.57 0.00 0.97
CA ASN A 194 -3.57 -0.24 2.01
C ASN A 194 -3.64 -1.67 2.55
N ALA A 195 -2.49 -2.34 2.61
CA ALA A 195 -2.35 -3.64 3.26
C ALA A 195 -2.13 -3.46 4.76
N PHE A 196 -1.12 -2.70 5.15
CA PHE A 196 -0.82 -2.36 6.54
C PHE A 196 -0.07 -1.02 6.63
N LEU A 197 0.00 -0.50 7.85
CA LEU A 197 0.66 0.74 8.22
C LEU A 197 1.88 0.43 9.07
N VAL A 198 2.94 1.22 8.92
CA VAL A 198 4.15 1.13 9.74
C VAL A 198 4.46 2.48 10.34
N VAL A 199 4.88 2.51 11.59
CA VAL A 199 5.49 3.67 12.25
C VAL A 199 6.88 3.29 12.76
N SER A 200 7.86 4.15 12.54
CA SER A 200 9.23 3.90 12.96
C SER A 200 9.99 5.19 13.26
N ASN A 201 11.06 5.08 14.04
CA ASN A 201 12.05 6.15 14.21
C ASN A 201 13.45 5.72 13.75
N GLY A 202 13.54 4.65 12.97
CA GLY A 202 14.81 4.10 12.49
C GLY A 202 15.42 3.04 13.42
N ASP A 203 15.09 3.08 14.70
CA ASP A 203 15.51 2.08 15.70
C ASP A 203 14.38 1.10 16.01
N GLN A 204 13.24 1.63 16.40
CA GLN A 204 12.02 0.86 16.67
C GLN A 204 11.03 0.96 15.50
N ALA A 205 10.24 -0.10 15.30
CA ALA A 205 9.14 -0.11 14.34
C ALA A 205 7.96 -0.92 14.85
N ARG A 206 6.74 -0.46 14.52
CA ARG A 206 5.49 -1.17 14.77
C ARG A 206 4.60 -1.09 13.54
N TYR A 207 3.76 -2.10 13.37
CA TYR A 207 2.79 -2.15 12.28
C TYR A 207 1.37 -2.42 12.81
N GLY A 208 0.41 -1.99 12.03
CA GLY A 208 -1.01 -2.20 12.29
C GLY A 208 -1.85 -2.00 11.03
N SER A 209 -3.16 -2.06 11.18
CA SER A 209 -4.11 -1.83 10.10
C SER A 209 -4.73 -0.44 10.16
N ILE A 210 -5.47 -0.08 9.11
CA ILE A 210 -6.25 1.19 9.05
C ILE A 210 -7.34 1.28 10.14
N THR A 211 -7.71 0.19 10.80
CA THR A 211 -8.68 0.17 11.90
C THR A 211 -8.03 -0.04 13.26
N SER A 212 -6.69 -0.17 13.32
CA SER A 212 -5.97 -0.41 14.56
C SER A 212 -5.85 0.85 15.40
N LYS A 213 -6.13 0.72 16.69
CA LYS A 213 -5.71 1.69 17.69
C LYS A 213 -4.23 1.47 18.02
N TRP A 214 -3.59 2.42 18.70
CA TRP A 214 -2.17 2.31 19.06
C TRP A 214 -1.82 1.01 19.82
N GLU A 215 -2.66 0.58 20.74
CA GLU A 215 -2.46 -0.65 21.50
C GLU A 215 -2.43 -1.93 20.66
N HIS A 216 -2.89 -1.84 19.40
CA HIS A 216 -2.88 -2.93 18.44
C HIS A 216 -1.75 -2.83 17.41
N PHE A 217 -0.95 -1.75 17.46
CA PHE A 217 0.30 -1.69 16.72
C PHE A 217 1.35 -2.55 17.41
N VAL A 218 1.86 -3.53 16.69
CA VAL A 218 2.74 -4.58 17.22
C VAL A 218 4.09 -4.58 16.53
N GLU A 219 5.06 -5.21 17.16
CA GLU A 219 6.41 -5.37 16.66
C GLU A 219 6.52 -6.64 15.81
N TRP A 220 7.40 -6.59 14.82
CA TRP A 220 7.83 -7.77 14.09
C TRP A 220 9.15 -8.24 14.70
N LYS A 221 9.20 -9.47 15.25
CA LYS A 221 10.30 -9.90 16.14
C LYS A 221 11.24 -10.92 15.51
N ARG A 222 10.73 -11.73 14.56
CA ARG A 222 11.49 -12.85 14.00
C ARG A 222 11.23 -12.95 12.51
N ASN A 223 12.25 -13.34 11.75
CA ASN A 223 12.15 -13.60 10.32
C ASN A 223 12.14 -15.09 10.01
N SER A 224 12.47 -15.92 11.00
CA SER A 224 12.32 -17.38 10.97
C SER A 224 12.03 -17.91 12.38
N GLU A 225 11.54 -19.16 12.48
CA GLU A 225 11.32 -19.83 13.78
C GLU A 225 12.60 -19.99 14.61
N LYS A 226 13.76 -20.05 13.95
CA LYS A 226 15.08 -20.25 14.57
C LYS A 226 15.70 -18.95 15.10
N ASP A 227 15.15 -17.79 14.73
CA ASP A 227 15.67 -16.51 15.19
C ASP A 227 15.42 -16.31 16.68
N LYS A 228 16.43 -15.77 17.37
CA LYS A 228 16.27 -15.36 18.78
C LYS A 228 15.27 -14.22 18.96
N GLY A 229 14.98 -13.52 17.88
CA GLY A 229 14.13 -12.35 17.85
C GLY A 229 14.89 -11.07 18.18
N ARG A 230 14.60 -10.02 17.43
CA ARG A 230 15.01 -8.65 17.71
C ARG A 230 13.86 -7.71 17.36
N VAL A 231 13.79 -6.59 18.07
CA VAL A 231 12.69 -5.64 17.98
C VAL A 231 13.23 -4.34 17.45
N ASP A 232 13.66 -4.36 16.20
CA ASP A 232 14.20 -3.19 15.51
C ASP A 232 13.53 -2.98 14.15
N ALA A 233 13.80 -1.80 13.56
CA ALA A 233 13.25 -1.42 12.28
C ALA A 233 13.70 -2.35 11.14
N GLU A 234 14.94 -2.82 11.16
CA GLU A 234 15.45 -3.73 10.13
C GLU A 234 14.75 -5.09 10.17
N ALA A 235 14.48 -5.63 11.37
CA ALA A 235 13.75 -6.89 11.51
C ALA A 235 12.35 -6.79 10.89
N LEU A 236 11.66 -5.67 11.06
CA LEU A 236 10.37 -5.42 10.44
C LEU A 236 10.50 -5.28 8.92
N LEU A 237 11.47 -4.51 8.42
CA LEU A 237 11.68 -4.34 6.99
C LEU A 237 11.97 -5.68 6.30
N ASP A 238 12.93 -6.44 6.82
CA ASP A 238 13.29 -7.75 6.27
C ASP A 238 12.14 -8.76 6.36
N GLY A 239 11.36 -8.68 7.42
CA GLY A 239 10.27 -9.62 7.70
C GLY A 239 8.97 -9.32 6.95
N MET A 240 8.67 -8.05 6.67
CA MET A 240 7.38 -7.65 6.10
C MET A 240 7.50 -7.06 4.70
N LEU A 241 8.64 -6.48 4.33
CA LEU A 241 8.85 -5.83 3.02
C LEU A 241 9.80 -6.61 2.09
N ALA A 242 10.37 -7.73 2.51
CA ALA A 242 10.90 -8.70 1.57
C ALA A 242 9.78 -9.08 0.60
N LYS A 243 10.06 -9.03 -0.70
CA LYS A 243 9.03 -9.09 -1.77
C LYS A 243 8.10 -10.29 -1.63
N GLU A 244 8.67 -11.48 -1.40
CA GLU A 244 7.93 -12.72 -1.22
C GLU A 244 7.04 -12.67 0.02
N ARG A 245 7.57 -12.16 1.13
CA ARG A 245 6.84 -12.05 2.39
C ARG A 245 5.72 -11.03 2.31
N LEU A 246 5.96 -9.88 1.67
CA LEU A 246 4.92 -8.88 1.47
C LEU A 246 3.74 -9.46 0.69
N LEU A 247 4.01 -10.17 -0.40
CA LEU A 247 2.95 -10.78 -1.19
C LEU A 247 2.20 -11.86 -0.41
N ASP A 248 2.91 -12.69 0.35
CA ASP A 248 2.29 -13.70 1.22
C ASP A 248 1.40 -13.07 2.30
N LEU A 249 1.87 -12.00 2.94
CA LEU A 249 1.06 -11.24 3.91
C LEU A 249 -0.22 -10.69 3.28
N VAL A 250 -0.13 -10.12 2.09
CA VAL A 250 -1.27 -9.56 1.37
C VAL A 250 -2.26 -10.65 0.95
N GLU A 251 -1.77 -11.78 0.45
CA GLU A 251 -2.61 -12.87 -0.02
C GLU A 251 -3.31 -13.61 1.13
N SER A 252 -2.59 -13.90 2.22
CA SER A 252 -2.99 -14.93 3.17
C SER A 252 -3.20 -14.45 4.62
N PHE A 253 -2.65 -13.28 4.99
CA PHE A 253 -2.56 -12.89 6.41
C PHE A 253 -3.29 -11.59 6.77
N ILE A 254 -4.26 -11.19 5.95
CA ILE A 254 -5.15 -10.05 6.21
C ILE A 254 -6.59 -10.53 6.23
N LEU A 255 -7.32 -10.18 7.30
CA LEU A 255 -8.72 -10.54 7.51
C LEU A 255 -9.56 -9.30 7.76
N PHE A 256 -10.85 -9.39 7.42
CA PHE A 256 -11.87 -8.42 7.79
C PHE A 256 -12.91 -9.10 8.67
N ASP A 257 -13.00 -8.67 9.93
CA ASP A 257 -13.91 -9.20 10.95
C ASP A 257 -15.12 -8.29 11.10
N GLU A 258 -16.30 -8.83 10.86
CA GLU A 258 -17.61 -8.16 11.01
C GLU A 258 -18.40 -8.66 12.24
N SER A 259 -17.84 -9.57 13.03
CA SER A 259 -18.56 -10.28 14.10
C SER A 259 -18.88 -9.43 15.33
N ARG A 260 -18.37 -8.20 15.42
CA ARG A 260 -18.56 -7.33 16.58
C ARG A 260 -19.46 -6.13 16.28
N ALA A 261 -20.22 -5.69 17.27
CA ALA A 261 -21.13 -4.54 17.22
C ALA A 261 -20.48 -3.18 16.90
N GLY A 262 -19.17 -3.10 16.69
CA GLY A 262 -18.42 -1.88 16.41
C GLY A 262 -18.08 -1.65 14.93
N GLY A 263 -18.65 -2.41 14.00
CA GLY A 263 -18.35 -2.33 12.57
C GLY A 263 -17.18 -3.22 12.12
N THR A 264 -16.87 -3.16 10.85
CA THR A 264 -15.80 -3.98 10.23
C THR A 264 -14.42 -3.60 10.79
N ARG A 265 -13.66 -4.60 11.20
CA ARG A 265 -12.27 -4.45 11.65
C ARG A 265 -11.34 -5.17 10.68
N LYS A 266 -10.29 -4.50 10.29
CA LYS A 266 -9.20 -5.11 9.52
C LYS A 266 -8.13 -5.62 10.48
N ILE A 267 -7.74 -6.87 10.30
CA ILE A 267 -6.74 -7.55 11.12
C ILE A 267 -5.58 -7.96 10.22
N VAL A 268 -4.38 -7.56 10.58
CA VAL A 268 -3.13 -8.06 10.00
C VAL A 268 -2.53 -9.06 10.99
N ALA A 269 -2.14 -10.23 10.50
CA ALA A 269 -1.59 -11.28 11.34
C ALA A 269 -0.36 -10.81 12.13
N ARG A 270 -0.22 -11.35 13.33
CA ARG A 270 0.96 -11.11 14.17
C ARG A 270 2.13 -11.98 13.70
N ASN A 271 3.34 -11.55 14.00
CA ASN A 271 4.57 -12.23 13.58
C ASN A 271 4.56 -13.76 13.84
N HIS A 272 4.12 -14.20 15.03
CA HIS A 272 4.04 -15.62 15.38
C HIS A 272 2.93 -16.41 14.67
N GLN A 273 2.03 -15.75 13.96
CA GLN A 273 0.99 -16.38 13.15
C GLN A 273 1.44 -16.60 11.69
N VAL A 274 2.53 -15.94 11.29
CA VAL A 274 3.08 -15.98 9.93
C VAL A 274 4.26 -16.96 9.83
N LEU A 275 4.97 -17.20 10.91
CA LEU A 275 6.08 -18.15 11.01
C LEU A 275 5.59 -19.54 11.39
#